data_9a633ef68a82ddbe46e8c9e3bbe77271
#
_entry.id   9a633ef68a82ddbe46e8c9e3bbe77271
#
_cell.length_a   1.000
_cell.length_b   1.000
_cell.length_c   1.000
_cell.angle_alpha   90.00
_cell.angle_beta   90.00
_cell.angle_gamma   90.00
#
_symmetry.space_group_name_H-M   'P 1'
#
loop_
_entity.id
_entity.type
_entity.pdbx_description
1 polymer ?
#
loop_
_entity_poly.entity_id
_entity_poly.type
_entity_poly.pdbx_seq_one_letter_code
_entity_poly.pdbx_strand_id
1 'polypeptide(L)'
;MRARELLGALIVLLVTSGAALACLGKSDPALDDNFTKPDPGWPNADNVLTTPQGLVVKPPANGSTWAVNANYTMDGSDLCVTVALPQTLPTPANEDTVGDVGILFWKRDNDNYYMAAISPDGVAVVSRYLNGQWQTIVNPTRSEAIKTGPGAVNEIEVTTRGNAGSFYVNGTKLSDFRGQAPPGGGPPGIYAESGPAVTTWVFSRVQLYTLAQ
;
A
#
# COMPACT_ATOMS: atom_id res chain seq x y z
N MET A 1 -23.16 -36.63 56.28
CA MET A 1 -22.88 -36.58 54.84
C MET A 1 -22.65 -35.12 54.47
N ARG A 2 -21.40 -34.71 54.14
CA ARG A 2 -21.06 -33.35 53.74
C ARG A 2 -20.84 -33.31 52.25
N ALA A 3 -21.71 -32.61 51.52
CA ALA A 3 -21.54 -32.37 50.09
C ALA A 3 -20.40 -31.37 49.89
N ARG A 4 -19.41 -31.73 49.06
CA ARG A 4 -18.33 -30.85 48.55
C ARG A 4 -18.79 -30.23 47.26
N GLU A 5 -19.06 -28.93 47.24
CA GLU A 5 -19.25 -28.18 45.99
C GLU A 5 -17.88 -27.92 45.36
N LEU A 6 -17.73 -28.42 44.12
CA LEU A 6 -16.58 -28.15 43.24
C LEU A 6 -16.92 -26.92 42.42
N LEU A 7 -16.36 -25.76 42.79
CA LEU A 7 -16.36 -24.56 41.90
C LEU A 7 -15.34 -24.79 40.77
N GLY A 8 -15.82 -25.05 39.60
CA GLY A 8 -15.02 -25.04 38.40
C GLY A 8 -14.76 -23.61 37.93
N ALA A 9 -13.54 -23.12 38.03
CA ALA A 9 -13.15 -21.83 37.49
C ALA A 9 -13.01 -21.96 35.95
N LEU A 10 -13.88 -21.30 35.20
CA LEU A 10 -13.81 -21.18 33.75
C LEU A 10 -12.77 -20.10 33.38
N ILE A 11 -11.57 -20.51 32.98
CA ILE A 11 -10.55 -19.61 32.46
C ILE A 11 -10.92 -19.26 31.03
N VAL A 12 -11.47 -18.07 30.81
CA VAL A 12 -11.67 -17.48 29.49
C VAL A 12 -10.31 -16.96 28.99
N LEU A 13 -9.65 -17.70 28.10
CA LEU A 13 -8.51 -17.19 27.35
C LEU A 13 -9.01 -16.14 26.36
N LEU A 14 -8.83 -14.85 26.69
CA LEU A 14 -8.92 -13.76 25.73
C LEU A 14 -7.74 -13.87 24.75
N VAL A 15 -7.97 -14.47 23.60
CA VAL A 15 -7.05 -14.38 22.46
C VAL A 15 -7.20 -12.98 21.88
N THR A 16 -6.36 -12.05 22.34
CA THR A 16 -6.19 -10.78 21.63
C THR A 16 -5.47 -11.08 20.33
N SER A 17 -6.20 -11.18 19.23
CA SER A 17 -5.63 -11.13 17.90
C SER A 17 -5.05 -9.72 17.71
N GLY A 18 -3.80 -9.51 18.11
CA GLY A 18 -3.04 -8.36 17.72
C GLY A 18 -2.97 -8.35 16.20
N ALA A 19 -3.59 -7.38 15.55
CA ALA A 19 -3.34 -7.12 14.15
C ALA A 19 -1.81 -6.94 14.02
N ALA A 20 -1.15 -7.87 13.35
CA ALA A 20 0.25 -7.71 12.98
C ALA A 20 0.28 -6.54 11.98
N LEU A 21 0.69 -5.37 12.43
CA LEU A 21 0.97 -4.25 11.56
C LEU A 21 2.29 -4.60 10.87
N ALA A 22 2.25 -4.86 9.57
CA ALA A 22 3.37 -5.39 8.79
C ALA A 22 4.62 -4.51 8.89
N CYS A 23 4.40 -3.21 8.93
CA CYS A 23 5.46 -2.20 9.00
C CYS A 23 5.82 -1.77 10.44
N LEU A 24 5.00 -2.09 11.44
CA LEU A 24 5.30 -1.79 12.84
C LEU A 24 6.11 -2.92 13.48
N GLY A 25 7.28 -2.58 14.01
CA GLY A 25 8.19 -3.53 14.68
C GLY A 25 9.50 -3.78 13.93
N LYS A 26 9.72 -3.12 12.80
CA LYS A 26 11.01 -3.05 12.13
C LYS A 26 11.88 -1.96 12.76
N SER A 27 13.19 -2.10 12.63
CA SER A 27 14.18 -1.09 13.06
C SER A 27 13.90 0.27 12.40
N ASP A 28 14.61 1.31 12.84
CA ASP A 28 14.44 2.68 12.39
C ASP A 28 14.29 2.81 10.87
N PRO A 29 13.19 3.38 10.36
CA PRO A 29 12.98 3.58 8.94
C PRO A 29 13.96 4.62 8.38
N ALA A 30 14.41 4.42 7.14
CA ALA A 30 15.16 5.42 6.40
C ALA A 30 14.29 6.64 6.05
N LEU A 31 13.00 6.40 5.77
CA LEU A 31 11.95 7.41 5.61
C LEU A 31 10.78 7.05 6.52
N ASP A 32 10.30 8.00 7.30
CA ASP A 32 9.03 7.93 8.03
C ASP A 32 8.29 9.25 7.88
N ASP A 33 7.47 9.34 6.85
CA ASP A 33 6.72 10.55 6.54
C ASP A 33 5.24 10.38 6.87
N ASN A 34 4.77 11.14 7.84
CA ASN A 34 3.36 11.25 8.21
C ASN A 34 2.75 12.58 7.71
N PHE A 35 3.49 13.29 6.86
CA PHE A 35 3.11 14.53 6.20
C PHE A 35 2.80 15.73 7.11
N THR A 36 3.06 15.64 8.41
CA THR A 36 3.00 16.82 9.30
C THR A 36 4.17 17.78 9.04
N LYS A 37 5.33 17.23 8.65
CA LYS A 37 6.49 17.93 8.11
C LYS A 37 7.00 17.08 6.94
N PRO A 38 6.42 17.23 5.75
CA PRO A 38 6.70 16.36 4.64
C PRO A 38 8.16 16.43 4.21
N ASP A 39 8.71 15.28 3.82
CA ASP A 39 10.03 15.23 3.21
C ASP A 39 10.01 16.01 1.88
N PRO A 40 11.00 16.87 1.62
CA PRO A 40 11.03 17.72 0.42
C PRO A 40 11.23 16.93 -0.89
N GLY A 41 11.54 15.64 -0.82
CA GLY A 41 11.63 14.76 -1.98
C GLY A 41 10.30 14.45 -2.66
N TRP A 42 9.16 14.70 -1.99
CA TRP A 42 7.85 14.54 -2.60
C TRP A 42 7.54 15.70 -3.56
N PRO A 43 6.91 15.41 -4.72
CA PRO A 43 6.46 16.47 -5.62
C PRO A 43 5.33 17.26 -4.98
N ASN A 44 5.22 18.53 -5.38
CA ASN A 44 4.07 19.39 -5.11
C ASN A 44 3.50 19.87 -6.46
N ALA A 45 2.32 19.37 -6.82
CA ALA A 45 1.66 19.61 -8.08
C ALA A 45 0.14 19.68 -7.86
N ASP A 46 -0.63 20.18 -8.84
CA ASP A 46 -2.08 20.36 -8.72
C ASP A 46 -2.84 19.08 -8.35
N ASN A 47 -2.31 17.93 -8.75
CA ASN A 47 -2.90 16.62 -8.48
C ASN A 47 -2.16 15.79 -7.40
N VAL A 48 -1.10 16.34 -6.79
CA VAL A 48 -0.34 15.74 -5.68
C VAL A 48 0.00 16.82 -4.67
N LEU A 49 -0.74 16.87 -3.57
CA LEU A 49 -0.65 17.94 -2.59
C LEU A 49 -0.39 17.39 -1.19
N THR A 50 0.59 17.95 -0.50
CA THR A 50 0.74 17.71 0.93
C THR A 50 -0.25 18.56 1.71
N THR A 51 -1.00 17.91 2.62
CA THR A 51 -1.99 18.53 3.49
C THR A 51 -1.82 18.02 4.93
N PRO A 52 -2.46 18.64 5.93
CA PRO A 52 -2.46 18.11 7.30
C PRO A 52 -3.05 16.70 7.45
N GLN A 53 -3.83 16.23 6.47
CA GLN A 53 -4.42 14.89 6.44
C GLN A 53 -3.50 13.84 5.82
N GLY A 54 -2.45 14.27 5.11
CA GLY A 54 -1.53 13.40 4.39
C GLY A 54 -1.21 13.89 2.99
N LEU A 55 -0.60 13.04 2.19
CA LEU A 55 -0.38 13.27 0.77
C LEU A 55 -1.67 12.97 0.00
N VAL A 56 -2.31 14.02 -0.50
CA VAL A 56 -3.54 13.94 -1.27
C VAL A 56 -3.21 13.78 -2.74
N VAL A 57 -3.75 12.73 -3.36
CA VAL A 57 -3.54 12.41 -4.79
C VAL A 57 -4.88 12.37 -5.50
N LYS A 58 -4.97 13.09 -6.62
CA LYS A 58 -6.18 13.21 -7.45
C LYS A 58 -5.86 12.86 -8.90
N PRO A 59 -5.89 11.58 -9.28
CA PRO A 59 -5.71 11.19 -10.66
C PRO A 59 -6.80 11.81 -11.55
N PRO A 60 -6.52 12.12 -12.82
CA PRO A 60 -7.56 12.54 -13.76
C PRO A 60 -8.58 11.43 -13.96
N ALA A 61 -9.81 11.78 -14.37
CA ALA A 61 -10.85 10.79 -14.69
C ALA A 61 -10.34 9.79 -15.73
N ASN A 62 -10.59 8.50 -15.51
CA ASN A 62 -10.08 7.36 -16.30
C ASN A 62 -8.55 7.37 -16.48
N GLY A 63 -7.82 7.82 -15.47
CA GLY A 63 -6.37 7.92 -15.54
C GLY A 63 -5.68 7.66 -14.22
N SER A 64 -4.36 7.67 -14.26
CA SER A 64 -3.51 7.43 -13.10
C SER A 64 -2.62 8.62 -12.76
N THR A 65 -2.16 8.65 -11.52
CA THR A 65 -1.14 9.56 -11.01
C THR A 65 -0.24 8.79 -10.06
N TRP A 66 1.03 9.09 -10.12
CA TRP A 66 2.00 8.59 -9.16
C TRP A 66 2.88 9.72 -8.64
N ALA A 67 3.42 9.51 -7.45
CA ALA A 67 4.43 10.38 -6.86
C ALA A 67 5.56 9.52 -6.30
N VAL A 68 6.78 10.00 -6.43
CA VAL A 68 7.97 9.35 -5.85
C VAL A 68 8.69 10.32 -4.93
N ASN A 69 9.30 9.79 -3.87
CA ASN A 69 10.25 10.58 -3.08
C ASN A 69 11.64 10.42 -3.69
N ALA A 70 12.15 11.51 -4.28
CA ALA A 70 13.40 11.51 -5.02
C ALA A 70 14.66 11.47 -4.12
N ASN A 71 14.51 11.62 -2.79
CA ASN A 71 15.62 11.59 -1.85
C ASN A 71 16.07 10.18 -1.44
N TYR A 72 15.28 9.15 -1.81
CA TYR A 72 15.50 7.76 -1.38
C TYR A 72 15.52 6.79 -2.55
N THR A 73 16.08 5.61 -2.31
CA THR A 73 16.07 4.48 -3.25
C THR A 73 15.65 3.19 -2.55
N MET A 74 14.96 2.33 -3.28
CA MET A 74 14.48 1.01 -2.84
C MET A 74 15.39 -0.10 -3.38
N ASP A 75 16.64 -0.15 -2.92
CA ASP A 75 17.55 -1.27 -3.24
C ASP A 75 17.60 -2.26 -2.06
N GLY A 76 16.84 -3.34 -2.15
CA GLY A 76 16.66 -4.27 -1.05
C GLY A 76 15.92 -3.61 0.12
N SER A 77 14.68 -3.21 -0.11
CA SER A 77 13.92 -2.38 0.81
C SER A 77 12.52 -2.94 1.06
N ASP A 78 11.91 -2.41 2.10
CA ASP A 78 10.53 -2.63 2.48
C ASP A 78 9.82 -1.28 2.52
N LEU A 79 8.86 -1.08 1.63
CA LEU A 79 8.08 0.14 1.50
C LEU A 79 6.66 -0.12 1.98
N CYS A 80 6.22 0.71 2.91
CA CYS A 80 4.90 0.67 3.49
C CYS A 80 4.16 1.97 3.27
N VAL A 81 2.90 1.90 2.86
CA VAL A 81 2.02 3.07 2.76
C VAL A 81 0.72 2.82 3.50
N THR A 82 0.24 3.80 4.24
CA THR A 82 -1.10 3.79 4.83
C THR A 82 -1.99 4.70 4.01
N VAL A 83 -3.06 4.15 3.45
CA VAL A 83 -3.99 4.86 2.58
C VAL A 83 -5.44 4.62 3.01
N ALA A 84 -6.26 5.67 2.91
CA ALA A 84 -7.70 5.58 3.12
C ALA A 84 -8.45 5.50 1.79
N LEU A 85 -9.44 4.59 1.73
CA LEU A 85 -10.42 4.58 0.65
C LEU A 85 -11.26 5.88 0.70
N PRO A 86 -11.86 6.31 -0.42
CA PRO A 86 -12.72 7.49 -0.46
C PRO A 86 -13.87 7.40 0.55
N GLN A 87 -14.25 8.53 1.15
CA GLN A 87 -15.36 8.61 2.11
C GLN A 87 -16.72 8.36 1.47
N THR A 88 -16.81 8.53 0.14
CA THR A 88 -17.99 8.23 -0.66
C THR A 88 -17.59 7.30 -1.78
N LEU A 89 -18.28 6.18 -1.89
CA LEU A 89 -18.04 5.17 -2.91
C LEU A 89 -19.31 4.96 -3.75
N PRO A 90 -19.18 4.77 -5.08
CA PRO A 90 -20.29 4.37 -5.93
C PRO A 90 -20.72 2.91 -5.63
N THR A 91 -21.79 2.47 -6.26
CA THR A 91 -22.20 1.06 -6.23
C THR A 91 -22.35 0.54 -7.65
N PRO A 92 -21.57 -0.43 -8.09
CA PRO A 92 -20.47 -1.07 -7.36
C PRO A 92 -19.27 -0.14 -7.14
N ALA A 93 -18.46 -0.40 -6.10
CA ALA A 93 -17.19 0.26 -5.86
C ALA A 93 -16.07 -0.74 -6.18
N ASN A 94 -15.43 -0.59 -7.32
CA ASN A 94 -14.35 -1.46 -7.81
C ASN A 94 -13.33 -0.65 -8.64
N GLU A 95 -12.37 -1.33 -9.23
CA GLU A 95 -11.36 -0.73 -10.12
C GLU A 95 -11.99 0.14 -11.22
N ASP A 96 -13.01 -0.35 -11.91
CA ASP A 96 -13.64 0.36 -13.04
C ASP A 96 -14.34 1.64 -12.63
N THR A 97 -14.85 1.73 -11.40
CA THR A 97 -15.69 2.85 -10.93
C THR A 97 -14.97 3.84 -10.04
N VAL A 98 -13.91 3.41 -9.37
CA VAL A 98 -13.15 4.21 -8.38
C VAL A 98 -11.68 4.31 -8.77
N GLY A 99 -11.11 3.25 -9.33
CA GLY A 99 -9.68 3.08 -9.59
C GLY A 99 -8.98 2.33 -8.46
N ASP A 100 -7.72 2.05 -8.67
CA ASP A 100 -6.81 1.35 -7.77
C ASP A 100 -5.91 2.31 -6.99
N VAL A 101 -5.40 1.84 -5.86
CA VAL A 101 -4.46 2.61 -5.03
C VAL A 101 -3.36 1.71 -4.45
N GLY A 102 -2.13 2.21 -4.40
CA GLY A 102 -1.05 1.39 -3.88
C GLY A 102 0.34 2.02 -3.94
N ILE A 103 1.31 1.16 -4.11
CA ILE A 103 2.74 1.43 -4.14
C ILE A 103 3.26 1.40 -5.57
N LEU A 104 4.10 2.38 -5.92
CA LEU A 104 4.95 2.36 -7.10
C LEU A 104 6.38 2.04 -6.68
N PHE A 105 7.01 1.09 -7.36
CA PHE A 105 8.35 0.63 -7.07
C PHE A 105 9.12 0.22 -8.33
N TRP A 106 10.44 0.01 -8.21
CA TRP A 106 11.33 -0.31 -9.32
C TRP A 106 11.13 0.61 -10.54
N LYS A 107 10.93 1.90 -10.24
CA LYS A 107 10.79 2.92 -11.29
C LYS A 107 12.15 3.25 -11.87
N ARG A 108 12.29 3.00 -13.17
CA ARG A 108 13.45 3.43 -13.96
C ARG A 108 13.20 4.79 -14.62
N ASP A 109 12.02 4.93 -15.22
CA ASP A 109 11.57 6.13 -15.93
C ASP A 109 10.02 6.16 -15.94
N ASN A 110 9.42 7.08 -16.70
CA ASN A 110 7.96 7.25 -16.72
C ASN A 110 7.21 6.14 -17.47
N ASP A 111 7.91 5.40 -18.33
CA ASP A 111 7.34 4.32 -19.12
C ASP A 111 7.74 2.93 -18.61
N ASN A 112 8.51 2.89 -17.50
CA ASN A 112 9.06 1.65 -16.97
C ASN A 112 9.09 1.65 -15.44
N TYR A 113 8.06 1.04 -14.83
CA TYR A 113 7.90 0.90 -13.38
C TYR A 113 6.99 -0.28 -13.03
N TYR A 114 6.91 -0.62 -11.76
CA TYR A 114 5.98 -1.60 -11.21
C TYR A 114 5.02 -0.92 -10.25
N MET A 115 3.82 -1.48 -10.13
CA MET A 115 2.88 -1.13 -9.08
C MET A 115 2.33 -2.37 -8.39
N ALA A 116 2.02 -2.24 -7.10
CA ALA A 116 1.24 -3.18 -6.32
C ALA A 116 0.09 -2.40 -5.70
N ALA A 117 -1.13 -2.77 -6.05
CA ALA A 117 -2.30 -1.97 -5.73
C ALA A 117 -3.48 -2.81 -5.26
N ILE A 118 -4.42 -2.14 -4.61
CA ILE A 118 -5.70 -2.69 -4.18
C ILE A 118 -6.85 -1.87 -4.74
N SER A 119 -7.96 -2.53 -5.02
CA SER A 119 -9.22 -1.89 -5.38
C SER A 119 -10.21 -1.84 -4.21
N PRO A 120 -11.20 -0.94 -4.23
CA PRO A 120 -12.17 -0.77 -3.13
C PRO A 120 -13.05 -1.99 -2.86
N ASP A 121 -13.17 -2.92 -3.80
CA ASP A 121 -13.92 -4.18 -3.65
C ASP A 121 -13.09 -5.33 -3.09
N GLY A 122 -11.84 -5.06 -2.70
CA GLY A 122 -10.98 -6.05 -2.03
C GLY A 122 -10.16 -6.92 -2.97
N VAL A 123 -9.88 -6.47 -4.18
CA VAL A 123 -8.96 -7.13 -5.12
C VAL A 123 -7.56 -6.52 -5.00
N ALA A 124 -6.55 -7.36 -5.13
CA ALA A 124 -5.13 -7.00 -5.12
C ALA A 124 -4.48 -7.42 -6.44
N VAL A 125 -3.57 -6.61 -6.95
CA VAL A 125 -2.85 -6.84 -8.20
C VAL A 125 -1.41 -6.37 -8.11
N VAL A 126 -0.50 -7.03 -8.83
CA VAL A 126 0.83 -6.48 -9.12
C VAL A 126 1.00 -6.42 -10.63
N SER A 127 1.32 -5.25 -11.14
CA SER A 127 1.51 -5.01 -12.56
C SER A 127 2.81 -4.27 -12.85
N ARG A 128 3.25 -4.37 -14.09
CA ARG A 128 4.39 -3.64 -14.62
C ARG A 128 3.93 -2.76 -15.78
N TYR A 129 4.33 -1.51 -15.77
CA TYR A 129 4.26 -0.65 -16.94
C TYR A 129 5.58 -0.74 -17.68
N LEU A 130 5.58 -1.23 -18.92
CA LEU A 130 6.78 -1.45 -19.71
C LEU A 130 6.59 -0.86 -21.12
N ASN A 131 7.37 0.15 -21.45
CA ASN A 131 7.33 0.84 -22.74
C ASN A 131 5.90 1.29 -23.11
N GLY A 132 5.17 1.86 -22.14
CA GLY A 132 3.82 2.37 -22.37
C GLY A 132 2.72 1.30 -22.36
N GLN A 133 3.00 0.07 -21.92
CA GLN A 133 2.04 -1.03 -21.90
C GLN A 133 2.00 -1.73 -20.55
N TRP A 134 0.80 -2.00 -20.06
CA TRP A 134 0.59 -2.79 -18.84
C TRP A 134 0.82 -4.28 -19.07
N GLN A 135 1.48 -4.90 -18.11
CA GLN A 135 1.73 -6.34 -18.02
C GLN A 135 1.37 -6.81 -16.62
N THR A 136 0.48 -7.78 -16.49
CA THR A 136 0.13 -8.37 -15.21
C THR A 136 1.25 -9.27 -14.72
N ILE A 137 1.73 -9.06 -13.51
CA ILE A 137 2.76 -9.88 -12.84
C ILE A 137 2.10 -10.84 -11.84
N VAL A 138 1.16 -10.35 -11.04
CA VAL A 138 0.29 -11.14 -10.18
C VAL A 138 -1.15 -10.86 -10.59
N ASN A 139 -1.88 -11.91 -10.96
CA ASN A 139 -3.27 -11.77 -11.40
C ASN A 139 -4.13 -11.14 -10.30
N PRO A 140 -5.13 -10.32 -10.69
CA PRO A 140 -6.09 -9.79 -9.75
C PRO A 140 -6.69 -10.89 -8.88
N THR A 141 -6.56 -10.74 -7.56
CA THR A 141 -6.98 -11.75 -6.59
C THR A 141 -7.69 -11.08 -5.42
N ARG A 142 -8.90 -11.53 -5.11
CA ARG A 142 -9.66 -11.03 -3.96
C ARG A 142 -9.06 -11.53 -2.65
N SER A 143 -8.99 -10.66 -1.65
CA SER A 143 -8.49 -11.00 -0.32
C SER A 143 -9.32 -10.33 0.79
N GLU A 144 -9.68 -11.09 1.80
CA GLU A 144 -10.33 -10.59 3.02
C GLU A 144 -9.40 -9.75 3.91
N ALA A 145 -8.09 -9.78 3.65
CA ALA A 145 -7.15 -8.90 4.32
C ALA A 145 -7.35 -7.43 3.94
N ILE A 146 -7.97 -7.16 2.78
CA ILE A 146 -8.24 -5.81 2.31
C ILE A 146 -9.54 -5.32 2.96
N LYS A 147 -9.45 -4.24 3.73
CA LYS A 147 -10.62 -3.58 4.30
C LYS A 147 -11.33 -2.79 3.22
N THR A 148 -12.60 -3.06 3.02
CA THR A 148 -13.47 -2.43 2.03
C THR A 148 -14.44 -1.44 2.69
N GLY A 149 -15.09 -0.61 1.87
CA GLY A 149 -16.09 0.36 2.32
C GLY A 149 -15.56 1.78 2.50
N PRO A 150 -16.45 2.77 2.62
CA PRO A 150 -16.08 4.18 2.70
C PRO A 150 -15.13 4.48 3.86
N GLY A 151 -14.05 5.17 3.56
CA GLY A 151 -13.05 5.56 4.55
C GLY A 151 -12.21 4.43 5.15
N ALA A 152 -12.33 3.19 4.67
CA ALA A 152 -11.54 2.09 5.18
C ALA A 152 -10.03 2.36 4.98
N VAL A 153 -9.24 2.16 6.04
CA VAL A 153 -7.81 2.40 6.03
C VAL A 153 -7.06 1.08 5.85
N ASN A 154 -6.22 1.02 4.82
CA ASN A 154 -5.37 -0.11 4.53
C ASN A 154 -3.89 0.28 4.64
N GLU A 155 -3.10 -0.64 5.12
CA GLU A 155 -1.64 -0.61 5.06
C GLU A 155 -1.20 -1.55 3.93
N ILE A 156 -0.46 -1.02 2.97
CA ILE A 156 0.06 -1.73 1.81
C ILE A 156 1.57 -1.80 1.95
N GLU A 157 2.17 -2.99 1.76
CA GLU A 157 3.60 -3.19 1.89
C GLU A 157 4.16 -3.96 0.69
N VAL A 158 5.29 -3.49 0.18
CA VAL A 158 6.09 -4.19 -0.83
C VAL A 158 7.51 -4.35 -0.31
N THR A 159 7.91 -5.61 -0.13
CA THR A 159 9.31 -5.96 0.19
C THR A 159 10.02 -6.35 -1.10
N THR A 160 11.24 -5.84 -1.32
CA THR A 160 12.05 -6.16 -2.49
C THR A 160 13.44 -6.67 -2.10
N ARG A 161 13.94 -7.69 -2.83
CA ARG A 161 15.33 -8.18 -2.74
C ARG A 161 15.80 -8.60 -4.13
N GLY A 162 16.71 -7.83 -4.72
CA GLY A 162 17.12 -8.03 -6.12
C GLY A 162 15.88 -8.06 -7.03
N ASN A 163 15.71 -9.13 -7.80
CA ASN A 163 14.59 -9.29 -8.73
C ASN A 163 13.36 -10.01 -8.12
N ALA A 164 13.32 -10.20 -6.80
CA ALA A 164 12.20 -10.82 -6.10
C ALA A 164 11.50 -9.78 -5.21
N GLY A 165 10.20 -9.94 -5.04
CA GLY A 165 9.40 -9.14 -4.11
C GLY A 165 8.26 -9.93 -3.49
N SER A 166 7.70 -9.39 -2.43
CA SER A 166 6.50 -9.87 -1.76
C SER A 166 5.54 -8.71 -1.55
N PHE A 167 4.26 -8.98 -1.68
CA PHE A 167 3.17 -8.02 -1.53
C PHE A 167 2.31 -8.40 -0.33
N TYR A 168 2.06 -7.43 0.56
CA TYR A 168 1.26 -7.60 1.77
C TYR A 168 0.21 -6.50 1.87
N VAL A 169 -0.92 -6.81 2.50
CA VAL A 169 -1.92 -5.84 2.91
C VAL A 169 -2.36 -6.14 4.34
N ASN A 170 -2.36 -5.12 5.19
CA ASN A 170 -2.72 -5.21 6.61
C ASN A 170 -1.98 -6.36 7.34
N GLY A 171 -0.69 -6.55 7.04
CA GLY A 171 0.15 -7.59 7.62
C GLY A 171 0.00 -8.98 7.01
N THR A 172 -0.95 -9.18 6.12
CA THR A 172 -1.16 -10.47 5.44
C THR A 172 -0.42 -10.51 4.12
N LYS A 173 0.43 -11.51 3.93
CA LYS A 173 1.10 -11.74 2.65
C LYS A 173 0.09 -12.22 1.62
N LEU A 174 -0.02 -11.50 0.51
CA LEU A 174 -0.91 -11.84 -0.59
C LEU A 174 -0.20 -12.61 -1.70
N SER A 175 1.05 -12.23 -2.01
CA SER A 175 1.80 -12.90 -3.07
C SER A 175 3.31 -12.71 -2.93
N ASP A 176 4.06 -13.62 -3.55
CA ASP A 176 5.43 -13.41 -3.96
C ASP A 176 5.46 -13.18 -5.47
N PHE A 177 6.40 -12.37 -5.95
CA PHE A 177 6.55 -12.10 -7.37
C PHE A 177 8.02 -11.99 -7.77
N ARG A 178 8.27 -12.06 -9.06
CA ARG A 178 9.56 -11.77 -9.68
C ARG A 178 9.41 -10.72 -10.75
N GLY A 179 10.44 -9.89 -10.90
CA GLY A 179 10.46 -8.83 -11.89
C GLY A 179 11.88 -8.52 -12.34
N GLN A 180 12.10 -7.29 -12.79
CA GLN A 180 13.39 -6.77 -13.22
C GLN A 180 13.63 -5.46 -12.49
N ALA A 181 14.29 -5.54 -11.33
CA ALA A 181 14.71 -4.36 -10.61
C ALA A 181 15.69 -3.53 -11.46
N PRO A 182 15.56 -2.20 -11.51
CA PRO A 182 16.58 -1.38 -12.11
C PRO A 182 17.87 -1.42 -11.27
N PRO A 183 19.05 -1.26 -11.87
CA PRO A 183 20.31 -1.16 -11.12
C PRO A 183 20.22 -0.06 -10.04
N GLY A 184 20.57 -0.41 -8.79
CA GLY A 184 20.46 0.52 -7.65
C GLY A 184 19.02 0.76 -7.18
N GLY A 185 18.07 -0.09 -7.57
CA GLY A 185 16.67 0.02 -7.17
C GLY A 185 15.91 1.11 -7.94
N GLY A 186 15.13 1.90 -7.24
CA GLY A 186 14.38 3.04 -7.79
C GLY A 186 13.79 3.83 -6.64
N PRO A 187 13.28 5.04 -6.86
CA PRO A 187 12.68 5.82 -5.80
C PRO A 187 11.42 5.12 -5.26
N PRO A 188 11.17 5.21 -3.93
CA PRO A 188 9.91 4.77 -3.35
C PRO A 188 8.79 5.69 -3.81
N GLY A 189 7.63 5.10 -4.11
CA GLY A 189 6.51 5.86 -4.62
C GLY A 189 5.14 5.34 -4.23
N ILE A 190 4.15 6.20 -4.47
CA ILE A 190 2.74 5.87 -4.37
C ILE A 190 2.11 5.89 -5.76
N TYR A 191 1.03 5.14 -5.90
CA TYR A 191 0.27 5.02 -7.13
C TYR A 191 -1.23 5.15 -6.84
N ALA A 192 -1.96 5.82 -7.70
CA ALA A 192 -3.40 5.97 -7.59
C ALA A 192 -4.05 6.12 -8.96
N GLU A 193 -5.26 5.63 -9.08
CA GLU A 193 -6.11 5.74 -10.26
C GLU A 193 -7.44 6.40 -9.94
N SER A 194 -8.11 6.87 -10.98
CA SER A 194 -9.50 7.29 -10.94
C SER A 194 -10.31 6.51 -11.99
N GLY A 195 -11.50 6.10 -11.63
CA GLY A 195 -12.51 5.66 -12.57
C GLY A 195 -13.08 6.83 -13.39
N PRO A 196 -14.34 6.75 -13.87
CA PRO A 196 -14.97 7.80 -14.69
C PRO A 196 -15.08 9.16 -13.99
N ALA A 197 -15.09 9.17 -12.65
CA ALA A 197 -15.02 10.39 -11.85
C ALA A 197 -13.65 10.51 -11.18
N VAL A 198 -13.19 11.73 -10.97
CA VAL A 198 -11.95 11.99 -10.23
C VAL A 198 -12.08 11.49 -8.81
N THR A 199 -11.20 10.58 -8.43
CA THR A 199 -11.10 10.03 -7.08
C THR A 199 -10.06 10.80 -6.28
N THR A 200 -10.36 11.05 -5.00
CA THR A 200 -9.40 11.64 -4.07
C THR A 200 -8.87 10.56 -3.13
N TRP A 201 -7.57 10.30 -3.20
CA TRP A 201 -6.86 9.37 -2.34
C TRP A 201 -6.04 10.12 -1.31
N VAL A 202 -5.97 9.61 -0.07
CA VAL A 202 -5.20 10.22 1.01
C VAL A 202 -4.25 9.18 1.59
N PHE A 203 -2.96 9.40 1.40
CA PHE A 203 -1.89 8.62 2.01
C PHE A 203 -1.48 9.30 3.31
N SER A 204 -1.76 8.67 4.43
CA SER A 204 -1.50 9.27 5.75
C SER A 204 -0.10 8.97 6.29
N ARG A 205 0.60 7.97 5.74
CA ARG A 205 1.97 7.63 6.11
C ARG A 205 2.68 6.88 5.00
N VAL A 206 3.97 7.16 4.83
CA VAL A 206 4.90 6.39 4.00
C VAL A 206 6.15 6.07 4.82
N GLN A 207 6.53 4.80 4.85
CA GLN A 207 7.72 4.34 5.57
C GLN A 207 8.59 3.49 4.66
N LEU A 208 9.89 3.74 4.66
CA LEU A 208 10.88 2.95 3.93
C LEU A 208 11.90 2.37 4.90
N TYR A 209 12.05 1.07 4.89
CA TYR A 209 13.06 0.35 5.65
C TYR A 209 14.10 -0.25 4.70
N THR A 210 15.38 -0.04 5.01
CA THR A 210 16.47 -0.70 4.31
C THR A 210 16.63 -2.10 4.88
N LEU A 211 16.59 -3.11 4.05
CA LEU A 211 16.84 -4.48 4.48
C LEU A 211 18.36 -4.74 4.49
N ALA A 212 18.85 -5.36 5.55
CA ALA A 212 20.25 -5.81 5.59
C ALA A 212 20.51 -6.76 4.40
N GLN A 213 21.60 -6.50 3.67
CA GLN A 213 22.07 -7.31 2.55
C GLN A 213 22.55 -8.68 3.02
#